data_c85ce774a2b7f340164a9503353b6498
#
_entry.id   c85ce774a2b7f340164a9503353b6498
#
_cell.length_a   1.000
_cell.length_b   1.000
_cell.length_c   1.000
_cell.angle_alpha   90.00
_cell.angle_beta   90.00
_cell.angle_gamma   90.00
#
_symmetry.space_group_name_H-M   'P 1'
#
loop_
_entity.id
_entity.type
_entity.pdbx_description
1 polymer ?
#
loop_
_entity_poly.entity_id
_entity_poly.type
_entity_poly.pdbx_seq_one_letter_code
_entity_poly.pdbx_strand_id
1 'polypeptide(L)'
;WSKIKSNISEIGVTQTSFLVTILALVLNRWSSNSEFTINLTTMNRPKEYIKSDVVNDFTSTELLEFRMESLQPFYVLLKHIQQQMIEDLQHETFTGVEVTREVRKNVERRDAIFPFVFTSALGIKASEYKYISLQKEGLSETPQVLMDCQVMEVNHELIINFDLRADAFSKELSNSIAEDYSNLLNCFFDLEYFKKTLTEMYDENEMNDVLADKSD
;
A
#
# COMPACT_ATOMS: atom_id res chain seq x y z
N TRP A 1 -10.69 -5.61 11.67
CA TRP A 1 -10.08 -4.31 11.42
C TRP A 1 -9.92 -3.47 12.69
N SER A 2 -10.96 -3.36 13.52
CA SER A 2 -10.88 -2.60 14.79
C SER A 2 -9.79 -3.10 15.73
N LYS A 3 -9.58 -4.43 15.82
CA LYS A 3 -8.50 -4.99 16.62
C LYS A 3 -7.13 -4.67 16.05
N ILE A 4 -6.96 -4.78 14.73
CA ILE A 4 -5.71 -4.43 14.04
C ILE A 4 -5.40 -2.94 14.25
N LYS A 5 -6.39 -2.05 14.12
CA LYS A 5 -6.22 -0.61 14.42
C LYS A 5 -5.71 -0.33 15.84
N SER A 6 -6.23 -1.09 16.84
CA SER A 6 -5.76 -0.99 18.21
C SER A 6 -4.27 -1.37 18.33
N ASN A 7 -3.87 -2.47 17.68
CA ASN A 7 -2.49 -2.94 17.68
C ASN A 7 -1.55 -1.93 16.96
N ILE A 8 -1.96 -1.40 15.81
CA ILE A 8 -1.23 -0.36 15.07
C ILE A 8 -1.00 0.88 15.95
N SER A 9 -2.06 1.31 16.67
CA SER A 9 -1.98 2.46 17.57
C SER A 9 -1.00 2.20 18.74
N GLU A 10 -0.95 0.99 19.26
CA GLU A 10 -0.01 0.59 20.33
C GLU A 10 1.44 0.62 19.84
N ILE A 11 1.69 0.21 18.59
CA ILE A 11 3.01 0.30 17.95
C ILE A 11 3.40 1.77 17.67
N GLY A 12 2.42 2.68 17.55
CA GLY A 12 2.62 4.12 17.33
C GLY A 12 2.89 4.47 15.87
N VAL A 13 2.23 3.81 14.94
CA VAL A 13 2.33 4.06 13.49
C VAL A 13 0.96 4.36 12.88
N THR A 14 0.92 4.88 11.66
CA THR A 14 -0.34 5.13 10.94
C THR A 14 -0.87 3.88 10.26
N GLN A 15 -2.19 3.85 10.02
CA GLN A 15 -2.83 2.78 9.27
C GLN A 15 -2.31 2.71 7.83
N THR A 16 -2.04 3.85 7.21
CA THR A 16 -1.51 3.92 5.85
C THR A 16 -0.11 3.30 5.76
N SER A 17 0.81 3.66 6.68
CA SER A 17 2.15 3.07 6.69
C SER A 17 2.11 1.56 6.94
N PHE A 18 1.21 1.09 7.82
CA PHE A 18 1.01 -0.33 8.05
C PHE A 18 0.54 -1.05 6.79
N LEU A 19 -0.54 -0.59 6.15
CA LEU A 19 -1.13 -1.26 4.99
C LEU A 19 -0.22 -1.24 3.75
N VAL A 20 0.51 -0.15 3.50
CA VAL A 20 1.50 -0.13 2.42
C VAL A 20 2.69 -1.05 2.70
N THR A 21 3.08 -1.21 3.97
CA THR A 21 4.15 -2.16 4.34
C THR A 21 3.68 -3.61 4.17
N ILE A 22 2.40 -3.94 4.45
CA ILE A 22 1.82 -5.25 4.11
C ILE A 22 1.88 -5.48 2.58
N LEU A 23 1.52 -4.49 1.76
CA LEU A 23 1.64 -4.61 0.31
C LEU A 23 3.08 -4.90 -0.11
N ALA A 24 4.04 -4.22 0.50
CA ALA A 24 5.46 -4.44 0.20
C ALA A 24 5.92 -5.85 0.55
N LEU A 25 5.45 -6.45 1.65
CA LEU A 25 5.72 -7.85 1.99
C LEU A 25 5.17 -8.80 0.93
N VAL A 26 3.93 -8.59 0.49
CA VAL A 26 3.31 -9.41 -0.55
C VAL A 26 4.07 -9.26 -1.86
N LEU A 27 4.40 -8.05 -2.29
CA LEU A 27 5.19 -7.82 -3.51
C LEU A 27 6.57 -8.48 -3.44
N ASN A 28 7.24 -8.40 -2.28
CA ASN A 28 8.54 -9.05 -2.08
C ASN A 28 8.46 -10.57 -2.24
N ARG A 29 7.37 -11.20 -1.78
CA ARG A 29 7.16 -12.66 -1.95
C ARG A 29 7.10 -13.06 -3.43
N TRP A 30 6.48 -12.22 -4.27
CA TRP A 30 6.30 -12.48 -5.70
C TRP A 30 7.39 -11.85 -6.58
N SER A 31 8.37 -11.17 -6.00
CA SER A 31 9.48 -10.51 -6.70
C SER A 31 10.79 -11.24 -6.48
N SER A 32 11.64 -11.24 -7.49
CA SER A 32 13.05 -11.64 -7.34
C SER A 32 13.94 -10.53 -6.76
N ASN A 33 13.41 -9.31 -6.62
CA ASN A 33 14.14 -8.17 -6.11
C ASN A 33 13.67 -7.83 -4.69
N SER A 34 14.61 -7.69 -3.77
CA SER A 34 14.35 -7.24 -2.39
C SER A 34 14.33 -5.72 -2.23
N GLU A 35 14.71 -4.98 -3.27
CA GLU A 35 14.67 -3.52 -3.30
C GLU A 35 13.73 -3.05 -4.41
N PHE A 36 12.73 -2.26 -4.05
CA PHE A 36 11.75 -1.70 -4.99
C PHE A 36 11.08 -0.46 -4.43
N THR A 37 10.32 0.24 -5.28
CA THR A 37 9.61 1.46 -4.93
C THR A 37 8.12 1.29 -5.14
N ILE A 38 7.32 1.73 -4.16
CA ILE A 38 5.87 1.87 -4.28
C ILE A 38 5.53 3.35 -4.36
N ASN A 39 4.68 3.70 -5.32
CA ASN A 39 4.21 5.06 -5.54
C ASN A 39 2.99 5.30 -4.64
N LEU A 40 3.16 6.08 -3.58
CA LEU A 40 2.08 6.44 -2.66
C LEU A 40 1.30 7.62 -3.21
N THR A 41 -0.01 7.47 -3.38
CA THR A 41 -0.89 8.59 -3.72
C THR A 41 -1.07 9.49 -2.50
N THR A 42 -0.77 10.77 -2.67
CA THR A 42 -0.91 11.82 -1.65
C THR A 42 -1.80 12.95 -2.13
N MET A 43 -2.21 13.82 -1.23
CA MET A 43 -2.96 15.03 -1.55
C MET A 43 -2.09 16.25 -1.23
N ASN A 44 -1.67 16.98 -2.25
CA ASN A 44 -0.89 18.21 -2.11
C ASN A 44 -1.76 19.44 -2.43
N ARG A 45 -2.65 19.80 -1.49
CA ARG A 45 -3.47 21.01 -1.62
C ARG A 45 -2.68 22.22 -1.14
N PRO A 46 -2.39 23.22 -2.00
CA PRO A 46 -1.66 24.42 -1.61
C PRO A 46 -2.30 25.12 -0.41
N LYS A 47 -1.49 25.66 0.48
CA LYS A 47 -1.96 26.26 1.77
C LYS A 47 -2.98 27.39 1.58
N GLU A 48 -2.85 28.16 0.52
CA GLU A 48 -3.79 29.22 0.13
C GLU A 48 -5.18 28.70 -0.23
N TYR A 49 -5.30 27.43 -0.65
CA TYR A 49 -6.58 26.81 -1.02
C TYR A 49 -7.20 25.94 0.07
N ILE A 50 -6.53 25.72 1.22
CA ILE A 50 -7.04 24.84 2.29
C ILE A 50 -8.42 25.26 2.78
N LYS A 51 -8.69 26.56 2.85
CA LYS A 51 -9.95 27.15 3.33
C LYS A 51 -10.82 27.72 2.20
N SER A 52 -10.51 27.43 0.95
CA SER A 52 -11.26 27.91 -0.20
C SER A 52 -12.23 26.85 -0.71
N ASP A 53 -13.31 27.28 -1.40
CA ASP A 53 -14.26 26.41 -2.07
C ASP A 53 -13.75 25.93 -3.45
N VAL A 54 -12.46 26.05 -3.71
CA VAL A 54 -11.85 25.60 -4.97
C VAL A 54 -11.93 24.09 -5.06
N VAL A 55 -12.58 23.61 -6.12
CA VAL A 55 -12.63 22.21 -6.52
C VAL A 55 -11.60 22.00 -7.61
N ASN A 56 -10.61 21.16 -7.34
CA ASN A 56 -9.56 20.78 -8.29
C ASN A 56 -9.02 19.42 -7.94
N ASP A 57 -8.28 18.82 -8.85
CA ASP A 57 -7.44 17.65 -8.56
C ASP A 57 -6.14 18.14 -7.90
N PHE A 58 -5.95 17.75 -6.65
CA PHE A 58 -4.74 18.01 -5.85
C PHE A 58 -3.94 16.73 -5.62
N THR A 59 -4.19 15.69 -6.39
CA THR A 59 -3.48 14.43 -6.31
C THR A 59 -2.01 14.63 -6.63
N SER A 60 -1.17 14.13 -5.76
CA SER A 60 0.27 14.06 -5.92
C SER A 60 0.75 12.66 -5.58
N THR A 61 2.03 12.42 -5.68
CA THR A 61 2.62 11.11 -5.38
C THR A 61 3.95 11.26 -4.66
N GLU A 62 4.20 10.30 -3.76
CA GLU A 62 5.48 10.11 -3.09
C GLU A 62 6.04 8.74 -3.44
N LEU A 63 7.36 8.63 -3.56
CA LEU A 63 8.04 7.39 -3.90
C LEU A 63 8.63 6.75 -2.64
N LEU A 64 7.96 5.73 -2.12
CA LEU A 64 8.44 4.99 -0.95
C LEU A 64 9.41 3.89 -1.38
N GLU A 65 10.65 3.96 -0.92
CA GLU A 65 11.65 2.94 -1.14
C GLU A 65 11.53 1.84 -0.08
N PHE A 66 11.53 0.60 -0.54
CA PHE A 66 11.52 -0.58 0.32
C PHE A 66 12.81 -1.38 0.12
N ARG A 67 13.45 -1.73 1.23
CA ARG A 67 14.60 -2.66 1.31
C ARG A 67 14.22 -3.77 2.28
N MET A 68 13.98 -4.95 1.73
CA MET A 68 13.43 -6.08 2.47
C MET A 68 14.56 -6.94 3.04
N GLU A 69 14.95 -6.68 4.28
CA GLU A 69 15.99 -7.44 5.00
C GLU A 69 15.37 -8.62 5.74
N SER A 70 15.73 -9.85 5.37
CA SER A 70 15.10 -11.09 5.84
C SER A 70 15.07 -11.26 7.37
N LEU A 71 16.14 -10.84 8.05
CA LEU A 71 16.26 -10.98 9.51
C LEU A 71 15.75 -9.77 10.29
N GLN A 72 15.22 -8.75 9.61
CA GLN A 72 14.68 -7.57 10.27
C GLN A 72 13.29 -7.89 10.85
N PRO A 73 13.01 -7.57 12.12
CA PRO A 73 11.66 -7.65 12.65
C PRO A 73 10.71 -6.68 11.93
N PHE A 74 9.47 -7.14 11.68
CA PHE A 74 8.50 -6.35 10.93
C PHE A 74 8.24 -4.95 11.52
N TYR A 75 8.13 -4.83 12.86
CA TYR A 75 7.90 -3.51 13.48
C TYR A 75 9.03 -2.52 13.24
N VAL A 76 10.27 -2.99 13.02
CA VAL A 76 11.43 -2.13 12.70
C VAL A 76 11.28 -1.59 11.28
N LEU A 77 10.98 -2.45 10.30
CA LEU A 77 10.67 -2.04 8.93
C LEU A 77 9.51 -1.04 8.93
N LEU A 78 8.41 -1.37 9.61
CA LEU A 78 7.21 -0.53 9.66
C LEU A 78 7.50 0.87 10.23
N LYS A 79 8.30 0.97 11.29
CA LYS A 79 8.72 2.27 11.84
C LYS A 79 9.63 3.05 10.89
N HIS A 80 10.51 2.36 10.18
CA HIS A 80 11.35 2.97 9.16
C HIS A 80 10.50 3.59 8.04
N ILE A 81 9.53 2.83 7.50
CA ILE A 81 8.61 3.32 6.48
C ILE A 81 7.76 4.49 7.00
N GLN A 82 7.26 4.41 8.23
CA GLN A 82 6.53 5.53 8.85
C GLN A 82 7.40 6.79 8.94
N GLN A 83 8.66 6.66 9.32
CA GLN A 83 9.58 7.79 9.41
C GLN A 83 9.89 8.37 8.03
N GLN A 84 10.17 7.52 7.04
CA GLN A 84 10.35 7.95 5.65
C GLN A 84 9.14 8.74 5.13
N MET A 85 7.92 8.22 5.30
CA MET A 85 6.71 8.93 4.90
C MET A 85 6.58 10.31 5.54
N ILE A 86 6.95 10.46 6.83
CA ILE A 86 6.91 11.75 7.53
C ILE A 86 7.95 12.71 6.94
N GLU A 87 9.15 12.23 6.65
CA GLU A 87 10.25 13.03 6.08
C GLU A 87 9.91 13.49 4.66
N ASP A 88 9.41 12.58 3.83
CA ASP A 88 9.02 12.87 2.44
C ASP A 88 7.90 13.92 2.38
N LEU A 89 6.88 13.80 3.24
CA LEU A 89 5.80 14.79 3.35
C LEU A 89 6.27 16.17 3.84
N GLN A 90 7.44 16.28 4.47
CA GLN A 90 8.03 17.58 4.83
C GLN A 90 8.74 18.24 3.64
N HIS A 91 9.05 17.48 2.59
CA HIS A 91 9.79 17.90 1.41
C HIS A 91 8.92 17.94 0.13
N GLU A 92 7.64 18.24 0.26
CA GLU A 92 6.60 18.24 -0.79
C GLU A 92 6.89 19.11 -2.03
N THR A 93 8.00 19.86 -2.05
CA THR A 93 8.35 20.73 -3.18
C THR A 93 8.83 19.97 -4.41
N PHE A 94 9.20 18.69 -4.26
CA PHE A 94 9.63 17.83 -5.36
C PHE A 94 8.89 16.49 -5.29
N THR A 95 7.82 16.37 -6.04
CA THR A 95 6.89 15.26 -5.99
C THR A 95 7.39 14.01 -6.73
N GLY A 96 6.82 12.85 -6.45
CA GLY A 96 7.12 11.61 -7.17
C GLY A 96 6.91 11.73 -8.69
N VAL A 97 6.01 12.60 -9.16
CA VAL A 97 5.81 12.90 -10.58
C VAL A 97 7.05 13.56 -11.18
N GLU A 98 7.67 14.50 -10.47
CA GLU A 98 8.87 15.20 -10.92
C GLU A 98 10.08 14.27 -10.91
N VAL A 99 10.24 13.45 -9.87
CA VAL A 99 11.26 12.39 -9.83
C VAL A 99 11.09 11.45 -11.03
N THR A 100 9.88 10.98 -11.29
CA THR A 100 9.60 10.10 -12.43
C THR A 100 9.97 10.74 -13.76
N ARG A 101 9.71 12.05 -13.93
CA ARG A 101 10.11 12.79 -15.13
C ARG A 101 11.62 12.87 -15.29
N GLU A 102 12.37 13.10 -14.19
CA GLU A 102 13.83 13.17 -14.24
C GLU A 102 14.45 11.79 -14.54
N VAL A 103 13.99 10.74 -13.88
CA VAL A 103 14.44 9.37 -14.15
C VAL A 103 14.19 8.99 -15.61
N ARG A 104 13.03 9.36 -16.15
CA ARG A 104 12.62 9.05 -17.53
C ARG A 104 13.53 9.68 -18.58
N LYS A 105 14.16 10.81 -18.31
CA LYS A 105 15.11 11.43 -19.25
C LYS A 105 16.34 10.55 -19.52
N ASN A 106 16.67 9.67 -18.57
CA ASN A 106 17.87 8.84 -18.60
C ASN A 106 17.57 7.36 -18.91
N VAL A 107 16.29 7.01 -19.16
CA VAL A 107 15.88 5.63 -19.45
C VAL A 107 15.33 5.56 -20.87
N GLU A 108 15.98 4.78 -21.74
CA GLU A 108 15.58 4.62 -23.14
C GLU A 108 14.26 3.83 -23.32
N ARG A 109 13.83 3.09 -22.29
CA ARG A 109 12.63 2.23 -22.34
C ARG A 109 11.35 3.03 -22.09
N ARG A 110 10.29 2.66 -22.82
CA ARG A 110 8.92 3.18 -22.64
C ARG A 110 8.16 2.50 -21.51
N ASP A 111 8.80 1.59 -20.79
CA ASP A 111 8.21 0.83 -19.70
C ASP A 111 7.85 1.72 -18.50
N ALA A 112 6.92 1.27 -17.69
CA ALA A 112 6.57 1.92 -16.43
C ALA A 112 7.80 1.90 -15.49
N ILE A 113 8.15 3.06 -14.94
CA ILE A 113 9.33 3.17 -14.05
C ILE A 113 8.94 2.78 -12.62
N PHE A 114 7.78 3.25 -12.14
CA PHE A 114 7.24 2.95 -10.83
C PHE A 114 5.80 2.43 -10.98
N PRO A 115 5.63 1.14 -11.36
CA PRO A 115 4.35 0.61 -11.81
C PRO A 115 3.39 0.22 -10.69
N PHE A 116 3.86 0.20 -9.44
CA PHE A 116 3.07 -0.18 -8.27
C PHE A 116 2.61 1.06 -7.52
N VAL A 117 1.30 1.21 -7.36
CA VAL A 117 0.69 2.35 -6.68
C VAL A 117 -0.05 1.86 -5.44
N PHE A 118 -0.01 2.67 -4.40
CA PHE A 118 -0.82 2.48 -3.21
C PHE A 118 -1.63 3.74 -2.93
N THR A 119 -2.95 3.59 -2.88
CA THR A 119 -3.89 4.70 -2.66
C THR A 119 -4.64 4.50 -1.35
N SER A 120 -4.47 5.43 -0.40
CA SER A 120 -5.14 5.39 0.90
C SER A 120 -6.25 6.43 0.99
N ALA A 121 -7.49 5.95 1.11
CA ALA A 121 -8.69 6.75 1.34
C ALA A 121 -9.27 6.57 2.76
N LEU A 122 -8.45 6.16 3.73
CA LEU A 122 -8.88 5.88 5.11
C LEU A 122 -9.41 7.10 5.88
N GLY A 123 -9.02 8.33 5.49
CA GLY A 123 -9.47 9.56 6.09
C GLY A 123 -10.80 10.10 5.54
N ILE A 124 -11.35 9.48 4.50
CA ILE A 124 -12.58 9.93 3.85
C ILE A 124 -13.80 9.41 4.61
N LYS A 125 -14.57 10.32 5.22
CA LYS A 125 -15.78 9.97 5.94
C LYS A 125 -17.00 10.08 5.01
N ALA A 126 -17.33 8.99 4.33
CA ALA A 126 -18.48 8.94 3.41
C ALA A 126 -19.82 9.28 4.11
N SER A 127 -19.94 9.02 5.41
CA SER A 127 -21.14 9.34 6.21
C SER A 127 -21.44 10.83 6.36
N GLU A 128 -20.48 11.71 6.06
CA GLU A 128 -20.66 13.16 6.08
C GLU A 128 -21.42 13.69 4.84
N TYR A 129 -21.57 12.87 3.81
CA TYR A 129 -22.20 13.25 2.54
C TYR A 129 -23.62 12.68 2.43
N LYS A 130 -24.63 13.52 2.63
CA LYS A 130 -26.06 13.12 2.65
C LYS A 130 -26.56 12.49 1.35
N TYR A 131 -25.96 12.81 0.22
CA TYR A 131 -26.42 12.41 -1.12
C TYR A 131 -25.40 11.56 -1.89
N ILE A 132 -24.31 11.15 -1.26
CA ILE A 132 -23.23 10.38 -1.86
C ILE A 132 -23.11 9.07 -1.09
N SER A 133 -23.15 7.94 -1.80
CA SER A 133 -22.81 6.63 -1.26
C SER A 133 -21.48 6.15 -1.84
N LEU A 134 -20.61 5.64 -0.99
CA LEU A 134 -19.36 5.04 -1.44
C LEU A 134 -19.67 3.65 -2.01
N GLN A 135 -19.26 3.40 -3.24
CA GLN A 135 -19.31 2.06 -3.83
C GLN A 135 -18.15 1.23 -3.27
N LYS A 136 -18.42 -0.05 -2.99
CA LYS A 136 -17.39 -0.99 -2.53
C LYS A 136 -16.48 -1.46 -3.67
N GLU A 137 -16.94 -1.38 -4.90
CA GLU A 137 -16.23 -1.77 -6.10
C GLU A 137 -15.97 -0.54 -6.96
N GLY A 138 -14.77 -0.42 -7.47
CA GLY A 138 -14.35 0.64 -8.37
C GLY A 138 -13.33 0.11 -9.36
N LEU A 139 -13.15 0.80 -10.46
CA LEU A 139 -12.08 0.56 -11.41
C LEU A 139 -11.35 1.88 -11.64
N SER A 140 -10.04 1.84 -11.54
CA SER A 140 -9.16 2.96 -11.84
C SER A 140 -8.18 2.57 -12.95
N GLU A 141 -8.07 3.38 -13.97
CA GLU A 141 -7.09 3.18 -15.03
C GLU A 141 -6.13 4.37 -15.10
N THR A 142 -4.90 4.15 -14.69
CA THR A 142 -3.83 5.13 -14.82
C THR A 142 -2.77 4.61 -15.80
N PRO A 143 -2.44 5.35 -16.86
CA PRO A 143 -1.40 4.94 -17.78
C PRO A 143 -0.10 4.61 -17.05
N GLN A 144 0.55 3.48 -17.40
CA GLN A 144 1.82 3.00 -16.85
C GLN A 144 1.74 2.39 -15.44
N VAL A 145 0.59 2.36 -14.79
CA VAL A 145 0.36 1.60 -13.57
C VAL A 145 0.07 0.16 -13.97
N LEU A 146 0.74 -0.79 -13.33
CA LEU A 146 0.49 -2.22 -13.47
C LEU A 146 -0.42 -2.74 -12.36
N MET A 147 -0.28 -2.17 -11.15
CA MET A 147 -1.08 -2.48 -9.99
C MET A 147 -1.36 -1.20 -9.20
N ASP A 148 -2.62 -0.95 -8.87
CA ASP A 148 -3.03 0.02 -7.85
C ASP A 148 -3.75 -0.72 -6.72
N CYS A 149 -3.18 -0.65 -5.52
CA CYS A 149 -3.80 -1.16 -4.30
C CYS A 149 -4.48 -0.01 -3.57
N GLN A 150 -5.80 -0.02 -3.57
CA GLN A 150 -6.62 1.03 -2.95
C GLN A 150 -7.20 0.53 -1.63
N VAL A 151 -7.01 1.30 -0.56
CA VAL A 151 -7.55 0.98 0.76
C VAL A 151 -8.49 2.08 1.25
N MET A 152 -9.64 1.68 1.78
CA MET A 152 -10.63 2.60 2.34
C MET A 152 -11.34 1.98 3.55
N GLU A 153 -11.95 2.81 4.37
CA GLU A 153 -12.80 2.35 5.48
C GLU A 153 -14.24 2.78 5.23
N VAL A 154 -15.17 1.80 5.19
CA VAL A 154 -16.60 2.03 5.03
C VAL A 154 -17.34 1.30 6.15
N ASN A 155 -18.12 2.03 6.95
CA ASN A 155 -18.89 1.47 8.07
C ASN A 155 -18.04 0.62 9.04
N HIS A 156 -16.82 1.06 9.33
CA HIS A 156 -15.83 0.36 10.17
C HIS A 156 -15.25 -0.93 9.56
N GLU A 157 -15.53 -1.22 8.31
CA GLU A 157 -14.92 -2.31 7.56
C GLU A 157 -13.80 -1.78 6.67
N LEU A 158 -12.65 -2.47 6.66
CA LEU A 158 -11.58 -2.21 5.72
C LEU A 158 -11.95 -2.83 4.38
N ILE A 159 -11.91 -2.02 3.34
CA ILE A 159 -12.08 -2.45 1.94
C ILE A 159 -10.74 -2.27 1.24
N ILE A 160 -10.34 -3.31 0.53
CA ILE A 160 -9.09 -3.34 -0.24
C ILE A 160 -9.45 -3.73 -1.66
N ASN A 161 -9.14 -2.87 -2.62
CA ASN A 161 -9.32 -3.11 -4.04
C ASN A 161 -7.95 -3.21 -4.71
N PHE A 162 -7.79 -4.19 -5.58
CA PHE A 162 -6.62 -4.33 -6.45
C PHE A 162 -7.05 -4.12 -7.90
N ASP A 163 -6.61 -3.03 -8.50
CA ASP A 163 -6.71 -2.82 -9.94
C ASP A 163 -5.41 -3.31 -10.60
N LEU A 164 -5.51 -4.42 -11.32
CA LEU A 164 -4.37 -5.10 -11.93
C LEU A 164 -4.52 -5.14 -13.45
N ARG A 165 -3.47 -4.79 -14.14
CA ARG A 165 -3.46 -4.81 -15.60
C ARG A 165 -3.39 -6.25 -16.11
N ALA A 166 -4.42 -6.70 -16.82
CA ALA A 166 -4.62 -8.09 -17.23
C ALA A 166 -3.54 -8.63 -18.20
N ASP A 167 -2.80 -7.77 -18.89
CA ASP A 167 -1.67 -8.15 -19.74
C ASP A 167 -0.36 -8.37 -18.96
N ALA A 168 -0.30 -7.91 -17.69
CA ALA A 168 0.85 -8.08 -16.81
C ALA A 168 0.63 -9.15 -15.73
N PHE A 169 -0.61 -9.39 -15.32
CA PHE A 169 -0.96 -10.33 -14.25
C PHE A 169 -1.96 -11.37 -14.77
N SER A 170 -1.66 -12.65 -14.60
CA SER A 170 -2.67 -13.70 -14.83
C SER A 170 -3.75 -13.62 -13.74
N LYS A 171 -4.92 -14.20 -14.02
CA LYS A 171 -6.01 -14.25 -13.04
C LYS A 171 -5.60 -15.01 -11.77
N GLU A 172 -4.87 -16.10 -11.93
CA GLU A 172 -4.35 -16.93 -10.84
C GLU A 172 -3.41 -16.10 -9.95
N LEU A 173 -2.43 -15.42 -10.54
CA LEU A 173 -1.49 -14.56 -9.80
C LEU A 173 -2.22 -13.41 -9.10
N SER A 174 -3.22 -12.81 -9.76
CA SER A 174 -4.02 -11.74 -9.16
C SER A 174 -4.78 -12.21 -7.91
N ASN A 175 -5.37 -13.41 -7.98
CA ASN A 175 -6.05 -14.01 -6.83
C ASN A 175 -5.06 -14.32 -5.69
N SER A 176 -3.92 -14.93 -6.01
CA SER A 176 -2.90 -15.26 -5.01
C SER A 176 -2.35 -14.02 -4.29
N ILE A 177 -2.12 -12.92 -5.00
CA ILE A 177 -1.69 -11.64 -4.40
C ILE A 177 -2.76 -11.11 -3.42
N ALA A 178 -4.03 -11.15 -3.80
CA ALA A 178 -5.12 -10.67 -2.94
C ALA A 178 -5.33 -11.58 -1.71
N GLU A 179 -5.20 -12.89 -1.87
CA GLU A 179 -5.26 -13.87 -0.80
C GLU A 179 -4.09 -13.72 0.17
N ASP A 180 -2.86 -13.61 -0.34
CA ASP A 180 -1.66 -13.38 0.48
C ASP A 180 -1.79 -12.10 1.31
N TYR A 181 -2.27 -11.02 0.70
CA TYR A 181 -2.50 -9.77 1.40
C TYR A 181 -3.51 -9.94 2.55
N SER A 182 -4.63 -10.62 2.28
CA SER A 182 -5.67 -10.86 3.28
C SER A 182 -5.18 -11.77 4.41
N ASN A 183 -4.48 -12.84 4.07
CA ASN A 183 -3.95 -13.81 5.02
C ASN A 183 -2.91 -13.15 5.94
N LEU A 184 -1.97 -12.41 5.35
CA LEU A 184 -0.95 -11.68 6.10
C LEU A 184 -1.56 -10.63 7.01
N LEU A 185 -2.55 -9.87 6.53
CA LEU A 185 -3.27 -8.88 7.33
C LEU A 185 -3.92 -9.51 8.57
N ASN A 186 -4.53 -10.69 8.42
CA ASN A 186 -5.16 -11.41 9.52
C ASN A 186 -4.18 -11.84 10.60
N CYS A 187 -2.93 -12.13 10.29
CA CYS A 187 -1.93 -12.49 11.30
C CYS A 187 -1.69 -11.36 12.32
N PHE A 188 -1.92 -10.12 11.94
CA PHE A 188 -1.74 -8.95 12.81
C PHE A 188 -2.88 -8.69 13.82
N PHE A 189 -3.83 -9.63 13.95
CA PHE A 189 -4.70 -9.71 15.12
C PHE A 189 -3.89 -9.94 16.40
N ASP A 190 -2.78 -10.67 16.30
CA ASP A 190 -1.84 -10.87 17.37
C ASP A 190 -0.76 -9.78 17.34
N LEU A 191 -0.62 -9.06 18.47
CA LEU A 191 0.41 -8.03 18.62
C LEU A 191 1.83 -8.62 18.55
N GLU A 192 2.03 -9.86 18.98
CA GLU A 192 3.33 -10.53 18.91
C GLU A 192 3.79 -10.76 17.47
N TYR A 193 2.86 -10.84 16.52
CA TYR A 193 3.21 -11.00 15.12
C TYR A 193 4.06 -9.83 14.56
N PHE A 194 3.89 -8.63 15.10
CA PHE A 194 4.73 -7.48 14.73
C PHE A 194 6.22 -7.64 15.08
N LYS A 195 6.55 -8.55 15.98
CA LYS A 195 7.93 -8.82 16.43
C LYS A 195 8.65 -9.85 15.56
N LYS A 196 7.91 -10.59 14.73
CA LYS A 196 8.49 -11.60 13.84
C LYS A 196 9.40 -10.98 12.81
N THR A 197 10.43 -11.71 12.43
CA THR A 197 11.26 -11.39 11.28
C THR A 197 10.53 -11.71 9.98
N LEU A 198 10.97 -11.12 8.87
CA LEU A 198 10.34 -11.39 7.58
C LEU A 198 10.47 -12.86 7.18
N THR A 199 11.60 -13.51 7.51
CA THR A 199 11.77 -14.96 7.29
C THR A 199 10.71 -15.78 8.02
N GLU A 200 10.52 -15.53 9.33
CA GLU A 200 9.50 -16.25 10.12
C GLU A 200 8.09 -16.04 9.57
N MET A 201 7.79 -14.86 9.06
CA MET A 201 6.49 -14.55 8.47
C MET A 201 6.24 -15.29 7.15
N TYR A 202 7.27 -15.45 6.32
CA TYR A 202 7.17 -16.19 5.06
C TYR A 202 7.06 -17.70 5.30
N ASP A 203 7.89 -18.27 6.18
CA ASP A 203 7.88 -19.70 6.50
C ASP A 203 6.51 -20.14 7.04
N GLU A 204 5.87 -19.35 7.89
CA GLU A 204 4.52 -19.65 8.43
C GLU A 204 3.43 -19.59 7.35
N ASN A 205 3.52 -18.65 6.42
CA ASN A 205 2.56 -18.56 5.31
C ASN A 205 2.69 -19.77 4.38
N GLU A 206 3.91 -20.22 4.04
CA GLU A 206 4.11 -21.43 3.25
C GLU A 206 3.58 -22.69 3.96
N MET A 207 3.75 -22.80 5.28
CA MET A 207 3.18 -23.91 6.05
C MET A 207 1.65 -23.89 6.05
N ASN A 208 1.03 -22.72 6.12
CA ASN A 208 -0.44 -22.57 6.09
C ASN A 208 -1.00 -22.95 4.72
N ASP A 209 -0.34 -22.59 3.62
CA ASP A 209 -0.73 -22.98 2.27
C ASP A 209 -0.65 -24.50 2.07
N VAL A 210 0.40 -25.16 2.58
CA VAL A 210 0.53 -26.63 2.55
C VAL A 210 -0.51 -27.34 3.38
N LEU A 211 -0.99 -26.75 4.49
CA LEU A 211 -2.03 -27.31 5.34
C LEU A 211 -3.42 -27.12 4.74
N ALA A 212 -3.68 -26.01 4.06
CA ALA A 212 -4.93 -25.74 3.36
C ALA A 212 -5.14 -26.72 2.19
N ASP A 213 -4.08 -26.98 1.40
CA ASP A 213 -4.13 -27.90 0.26
C ASP A 213 -4.33 -29.38 0.66
N LYS A 214 -4.14 -29.73 1.93
CA LYS A 214 -4.36 -31.09 2.49
C LYS A 214 -5.75 -31.30 3.11
N SER A 215 -6.57 -30.24 3.17
CA SER A 215 -7.89 -30.29 3.79
C SER A 215 -9.05 -30.41 2.79
N ASP A 216 -8.76 -30.42 1.49
CA ASP A 216 -9.65 -30.75 0.37
C ASP A 216 -9.38 -32.19 -0.13
#